data_91d425d2702964397ee05d3701b988b5
#
_entry.id   91d425d2702964397ee05d3701b988b5
#
_cell.length_a   1.000
_cell.length_b   1.000
_cell.length_c   1.000
_cell.angle_alpha   90.00
_cell.angle_beta   90.00
_cell.angle_gamma   90.00
#
_symmetry.space_group_name_H-M   'P 1'
#
loop_
_entity.id
_entity.type
_entity.pdbx_description
1 polymer ?
#
loop_
_entity_poly.entity_id
_entity_poly.type
_entity_poly.pdbx_seq_one_letter_code
_entity_poly.pdbx_strand_id
1 'polypeptide(L)'
;MSDAALPVRWPLPDGREATLRPIAPGDFEIESAFLDTLSTETSYNRLHSARHPSAEEIRRWTDIDPLREVAFIVTTTDPSGREAMLAVGRAVHDDDGPDAEFALLVGDASKRLGLGRRLLEALVAAARARGVRTLHGSTLSTNAAMLGLAHRLGFAARRELGESFVTRVSLRLN
;
A
#
# COMPACT_ATOMS: atom_id res chain seq x y z
N MET A 1 -18.17 7.01 8.63
CA MET A 1 -17.45 7.27 7.37
C MET A 1 -17.96 6.28 6.34
N SER A 2 -18.46 6.80 5.25
CA SER A 2 -19.13 6.03 4.18
C SER A 2 -18.24 4.89 3.70
N ASP A 3 -18.81 3.70 3.69
CA ASP A 3 -18.32 2.53 2.97
C ASP A 3 -18.41 2.88 1.47
N ALA A 4 -17.43 3.64 0.99
CA ALA A 4 -17.41 4.04 -0.41
C ALA A 4 -17.16 2.78 -1.23
N ALA A 5 -18.20 2.31 -1.91
CA ALA A 5 -18.09 1.16 -2.78
C ALA A 5 -16.96 1.38 -3.79
N LEU A 6 -16.00 0.47 -3.83
CA LEU A 6 -14.93 0.49 -4.83
C LEU A 6 -15.48 0.11 -6.21
N PRO A 7 -15.02 0.71 -7.29
CA PRO A 7 -13.90 1.66 -7.37
C PRO A 7 -14.29 3.09 -6.99
N VAL A 8 -13.34 3.85 -6.42
CA VAL A 8 -13.49 5.28 -6.13
C VAL A 8 -12.62 6.08 -7.09
N ARG A 9 -13.18 7.15 -7.67
CA ARG A 9 -12.48 8.03 -8.60
C ARG A 9 -12.41 9.45 -8.08
N TRP A 10 -11.33 10.15 -8.39
CA TRP A 10 -11.17 11.57 -8.06
C TRP A 10 -10.13 12.23 -8.97
N PRO A 11 -10.25 13.56 -9.20
CA PRO A 11 -9.24 14.30 -9.96
C PRO A 11 -7.96 14.46 -9.15
N LEU A 12 -6.82 14.35 -9.82
CA LEU A 12 -5.51 14.71 -9.29
C LEU A 12 -5.23 16.20 -9.58
N PRO A 13 -4.31 16.83 -8.80
CA PRO A 13 -3.94 18.24 -9.02
C PRO A 13 -3.34 18.53 -10.41
N ASP A 14 -2.79 17.53 -11.06
CA ASP A 14 -2.23 17.62 -12.42
C ASP A 14 -3.25 17.41 -13.55
N GLY A 15 -4.55 17.29 -13.20
CA GLY A 15 -5.65 17.14 -14.15
C GLY A 15 -5.94 15.70 -14.58
N ARG A 16 -5.13 14.72 -14.16
CA ARG A 16 -5.44 13.31 -14.38
C ARG A 16 -6.57 12.85 -13.43
N GLU A 17 -7.26 11.79 -13.79
CA GLU A 17 -8.17 11.08 -12.88
C GLU A 17 -7.45 9.89 -12.25
N ALA A 18 -7.57 9.76 -10.94
CA ALA A 18 -7.12 8.59 -10.20
C ALA A 18 -8.28 7.66 -9.88
N THR A 19 -8.03 6.36 -9.92
CA THR A 19 -8.98 5.32 -9.54
C THR A 19 -8.37 4.42 -8.48
N LEU A 20 -9.04 4.31 -7.32
CA LEU A 20 -8.72 3.32 -6.28
C LEU A 20 -9.62 2.09 -6.49
N ARG A 21 -9.01 0.94 -6.64
CA ARG A 21 -9.72 -0.34 -6.85
C ARG A 21 -8.96 -1.53 -6.27
N PRO A 22 -9.60 -2.67 -6.06
CA PRO A 22 -8.89 -3.92 -5.75
C PRO A 22 -7.91 -4.27 -6.86
N ILE A 23 -6.80 -4.92 -6.46
CA ILE A 23 -5.87 -5.53 -7.40
C ILE A 23 -6.50 -6.80 -8.00
N ALA A 24 -6.11 -7.15 -9.22
CA ALA A 24 -6.57 -8.34 -9.91
C ALA A 24 -5.40 -9.05 -10.62
N PRO A 25 -5.51 -10.36 -10.95
CA PRO A 25 -4.46 -11.09 -11.67
C PRO A 25 -4.03 -10.43 -12.99
N GLY A 26 -4.97 -9.76 -13.67
CA GLY A 26 -4.70 -9.00 -14.90
C GLY A 26 -3.81 -7.78 -14.73
N ASP A 27 -3.49 -7.38 -13.50
CA ASP A 27 -2.67 -6.19 -13.22
C ASP A 27 -1.15 -6.47 -13.25
N PHE A 28 -0.73 -7.69 -13.57
CA PHE A 28 0.68 -8.07 -13.61
C PHE A 28 1.53 -7.09 -14.42
N GLU A 29 1.10 -6.73 -15.63
CA GLU A 29 1.87 -5.86 -16.52
C GLU A 29 1.99 -4.44 -15.99
N ILE A 30 0.92 -3.88 -15.43
CA ILE A 30 0.96 -2.52 -14.88
C ILE A 30 1.72 -2.47 -13.56
N GLU A 31 1.68 -3.53 -12.73
CA GLU A 31 2.50 -3.62 -11.51
C GLU A 31 3.98 -3.79 -11.85
N SER A 32 4.31 -4.65 -12.82
CA SER A 32 5.69 -4.82 -13.29
C SER A 32 6.26 -3.49 -13.81
N ALA A 33 5.53 -2.81 -14.70
CA ALA A 33 5.94 -1.50 -15.21
C ALA A 33 6.07 -0.43 -14.12
N PHE A 34 5.19 -0.46 -13.13
CA PHE A 34 5.25 0.45 -11.98
C PHE A 34 6.51 0.23 -11.15
N LEU A 35 6.85 -1.01 -10.85
CA LEU A 35 8.06 -1.37 -10.09
C LEU A 35 9.34 -0.93 -10.81
N ASP A 36 9.37 -0.98 -12.15
CA ASP A 36 10.50 -0.51 -12.96
C ASP A 36 10.73 1.00 -12.86
N THR A 37 9.73 1.79 -12.49
CA THR A 37 9.82 3.24 -12.35
C THR A 37 10.35 3.71 -11.00
N LEU A 38 10.48 2.82 -10.02
CA LEU A 38 10.83 3.17 -8.65
C LEU A 38 12.32 3.46 -8.49
N SER A 39 12.65 4.49 -7.73
CA SER A 39 14.02 4.72 -7.28
C SER A 39 14.49 3.61 -6.35
N THR A 40 15.81 3.44 -6.27
CA THR A 40 16.44 2.50 -5.32
C THR A 40 16.02 2.79 -3.88
N GLU A 41 15.92 4.06 -3.49
CA GLU A 41 15.46 4.47 -2.17
C GLU A 41 14.03 4.00 -1.88
N THR A 42 13.10 4.25 -2.81
CA THR A 42 11.69 3.85 -2.66
C THR A 42 11.55 2.32 -2.60
N SER A 43 12.27 1.60 -3.45
CA SER A 43 12.30 0.14 -3.44
C SER A 43 12.87 -0.40 -2.11
N TYR A 44 13.95 0.18 -1.62
CA TYR A 44 14.57 -0.22 -0.36
C TYR A 44 13.67 0.06 0.84
N ASN A 45 13.01 1.23 0.88
CA ASN A 45 12.06 1.59 1.94
C ASN A 45 10.88 0.61 2.05
N ARG A 46 10.51 -0.03 0.94
CA ARG A 46 9.38 -0.97 0.87
C ARG A 46 9.80 -2.43 1.06
N LEU A 47 10.84 -2.86 0.36
CA LEU A 47 11.23 -4.27 0.27
C LEU A 47 12.38 -4.63 1.21
N HIS A 48 12.97 -3.63 1.88
CA HIS A 48 14.22 -3.75 2.64
C HIS A 48 15.33 -4.43 1.80
N SER A 49 15.23 -4.29 0.48
CA SER A 49 16.13 -4.87 -0.51
C SER A 49 16.22 -3.98 -1.74
N ALA A 50 17.40 -3.87 -2.32
CA ALA A 50 17.63 -3.15 -3.57
C ALA A 50 17.37 -4.02 -4.81
N ARG A 51 17.02 -5.32 -4.64
CA ARG A 51 16.74 -6.20 -5.77
C ARG A 51 15.38 -5.92 -6.41
N HIS A 52 15.31 -6.10 -7.70
CA HIS A 52 14.04 -6.11 -8.42
C HIS A 52 13.28 -7.42 -8.10
N PRO A 53 11.97 -7.39 -7.84
CA PRO A 53 11.17 -8.60 -7.67
C PRO A 53 11.15 -9.47 -8.94
N SER A 54 11.09 -10.77 -8.76
CA SER A 54 10.94 -11.70 -9.87
C SER A 54 9.51 -11.65 -10.46
N ALA A 55 9.35 -12.11 -11.71
CA ALA A 55 8.04 -12.22 -12.33
C ALA A 55 7.08 -13.12 -11.53
N GLU A 56 7.60 -14.17 -10.86
CA GLU A 56 6.80 -15.05 -10.00
C GLU A 56 6.29 -14.30 -8.75
N GLU A 57 7.14 -13.50 -8.12
CA GLU A 57 6.73 -12.66 -6.98
C GLU A 57 5.65 -11.66 -7.39
N ILE A 58 5.81 -10.99 -8.54
CA ILE A 58 4.81 -10.03 -9.03
C ILE A 58 3.49 -10.74 -9.34
N ARG A 59 3.50 -11.93 -9.97
CA ARG A 59 2.27 -12.72 -10.17
C ARG A 59 1.60 -13.06 -8.85
N ARG A 60 2.37 -13.49 -7.86
CA ARG A 60 1.86 -13.79 -6.51
C ARG A 60 1.24 -12.55 -5.85
N TRP A 61 1.78 -11.37 -6.11
CA TRP A 61 1.25 -10.11 -5.54
C TRP A 61 -0.02 -9.62 -6.23
N THR A 62 -0.26 -10.00 -7.48
CA THR A 62 -1.48 -9.64 -8.21
C THR A 62 -2.58 -10.68 -8.06
N ASP A 63 -2.23 -11.97 -7.92
CA ASP A 63 -3.15 -13.08 -7.71
C ASP A 63 -3.19 -13.46 -6.22
N ILE A 64 -3.86 -12.63 -5.43
CA ILE A 64 -3.91 -12.74 -3.97
C ILE A 64 -4.94 -13.78 -3.52
N ASP A 65 -4.71 -14.38 -2.33
CA ASP A 65 -5.73 -15.14 -1.63
C ASP A 65 -6.71 -14.19 -0.90
N PRO A 66 -7.95 -14.03 -1.36
CA PRO A 66 -8.89 -13.07 -0.78
C PRO A 66 -9.33 -13.42 0.64
N LEU A 67 -9.08 -14.64 1.12
CA LEU A 67 -9.36 -15.03 2.51
C LEU A 67 -8.31 -14.50 3.48
N ARG A 68 -7.07 -14.34 3.01
CA ARG A 68 -5.92 -13.94 3.82
C ARG A 68 -5.41 -12.53 3.53
N GLU A 69 -5.67 -12.04 2.33
CA GLU A 69 -5.08 -10.79 1.86
C GLU A 69 -6.16 -9.83 1.35
N VAL A 70 -5.86 -8.56 1.43
CA VAL A 70 -6.54 -7.51 0.68
C VAL A 70 -5.48 -6.61 0.07
N ALA A 71 -5.65 -6.26 -1.19
CA ALA A 71 -4.75 -5.34 -1.86
C ALA A 71 -5.54 -4.37 -2.74
N PHE A 72 -5.17 -3.10 -2.66
CA PHE A 72 -5.74 -2.03 -3.46
C PHE A 72 -4.65 -1.33 -4.25
N ILE A 73 -4.99 -0.89 -5.43
CA ILE A 73 -4.13 -0.08 -6.29
C ILE A 73 -4.79 1.26 -6.59
N VAL A 74 -3.96 2.25 -6.83
CA VAL A 74 -4.38 3.51 -7.42
C VAL A 74 -3.81 3.58 -8.82
N THR A 75 -4.68 3.76 -9.79
CA THR A 75 -4.31 3.84 -11.20
C THR A 75 -4.75 5.17 -11.81
N THR A 76 -4.16 5.49 -12.94
CA THR A 76 -4.59 6.56 -13.84
C THR A 76 -4.64 6.03 -15.26
N THR A 77 -5.38 6.68 -16.13
CA THR A 77 -5.43 6.35 -17.55
C THR A 77 -4.75 7.45 -18.34
N ASP A 78 -3.82 7.07 -19.20
CA ASP A 78 -3.17 8.02 -20.10
C ASP A 78 -4.10 8.44 -21.26
N PRO A 79 -3.74 9.48 -22.04
CA PRO A 79 -4.58 9.92 -23.17
C PRO A 79 -4.82 8.85 -24.25
N SER A 80 -3.98 7.79 -24.29
CA SER A 80 -4.15 6.66 -25.21
C SER A 80 -5.12 5.60 -24.67
N GLY A 81 -5.66 5.78 -23.46
CA GLY A 81 -6.56 4.84 -22.80
C GLY A 81 -5.83 3.73 -22.04
N ARG A 82 -4.49 3.78 -21.90
CA ARG A 82 -3.73 2.78 -21.14
C ARG A 82 -3.74 3.12 -19.66
N GLU A 83 -4.05 2.11 -18.85
CA GLU A 83 -4.00 2.21 -17.40
C GLU A 83 -2.55 2.08 -16.89
N ALA A 84 -2.18 2.91 -15.94
CA ALA A 84 -0.89 2.88 -15.28
C ALA A 84 -1.08 2.93 -13.76
N MET A 85 -0.28 2.14 -13.02
CA MET A 85 -0.30 2.12 -11.56
C MET A 85 0.49 3.30 -11.01
N LEU A 86 -0.06 3.97 -10.01
CA LEU A 86 0.56 5.07 -9.27
C LEU A 86 0.97 4.68 -7.87
N ALA A 87 0.25 3.75 -7.27
CA ALA A 87 0.48 3.30 -5.90
C ALA A 87 -0.20 1.96 -5.64
N VAL A 88 0.30 1.19 -4.68
CA VAL A 88 -0.28 -0.07 -4.22
C VAL A 88 -0.20 -0.17 -2.70
N GLY A 89 -1.23 -0.73 -2.09
CA GLY A 89 -1.28 -1.04 -0.68
C GLY A 89 -1.89 -2.42 -0.46
N ARG A 90 -1.36 -3.16 0.51
CA ARG A 90 -1.87 -4.48 0.86
C ARG A 90 -1.87 -4.70 2.36
N ALA A 91 -2.76 -5.57 2.82
CA ALA A 91 -2.76 -6.09 4.18
C ALA A 91 -2.90 -7.60 4.13
N VAL A 92 -2.08 -8.30 4.90
CA VAL A 92 -2.03 -9.75 4.99
C VAL A 92 -2.31 -10.15 6.43
N HIS A 93 -3.22 -11.08 6.66
CA HIS A 93 -3.48 -11.64 7.99
C HIS A 93 -2.25 -12.38 8.51
N ASP A 94 -1.91 -12.14 9.77
CA ASP A 94 -0.88 -12.88 10.46
C ASP A 94 -1.30 -14.36 10.61
N ASP A 95 -0.35 -15.29 10.50
CA ASP A 95 -0.66 -16.73 10.51
C ASP A 95 -1.28 -17.20 11.83
N ASP A 96 -0.87 -16.58 12.95
CA ASP A 96 -1.16 -17.03 14.29
C ASP A 96 -2.10 -16.10 15.09
N GLY A 97 -2.84 -15.22 14.43
CA GLY A 97 -3.62 -14.28 15.21
C GLY A 97 -4.66 -13.44 14.46
N PRO A 98 -5.35 -12.60 15.19
CA PRO A 98 -6.39 -11.71 14.65
C PRO A 98 -5.82 -10.41 14.08
N ASP A 99 -4.53 -10.29 13.97
CA ASP A 99 -3.84 -9.11 13.50
C ASP A 99 -3.49 -9.23 12.00
N ALA A 100 -3.14 -8.13 11.35
CA ALA A 100 -2.72 -8.11 9.97
C ALA A 100 -1.56 -7.12 9.77
N GLU A 101 -0.64 -7.48 8.88
CA GLU A 101 0.45 -6.60 8.47
C GLU A 101 0.08 -5.88 7.18
N PHE A 102 0.28 -4.56 7.16
CA PHE A 102 0.10 -3.77 5.95
C PHE A 102 1.43 -3.30 5.36
N ALA A 103 1.39 -3.00 4.08
CA ALA A 103 2.47 -2.36 3.37
C ALA A 103 1.94 -1.43 2.28
N LEU A 104 2.63 -0.30 2.09
CA LEU A 104 2.30 0.72 1.10
C LEU A 104 3.48 1.02 0.20
N LEU A 105 3.19 1.33 -1.05
CA LEU A 105 4.16 1.79 -2.02
C LEU A 105 3.53 2.85 -2.92
N VAL A 106 4.11 4.03 -2.95
CA VAL A 106 3.70 5.14 -3.81
C VAL A 106 4.83 5.46 -4.77
N GLY A 107 4.53 5.53 -6.06
CA GLY A 107 5.51 5.85 -7.10
C GLY A 107 6.15 7.22 -6.89
N ASP A 108 7.44 7.34 -7.22
CA ASP A 108 8.21 8.57 -6.97
C ASP A 108 7.59 9.82 -7.60
N ALA A 109 7.10 9.70 -8.83
CA ALA A 109 6.41 10.77 -9.54
C ALA A 109 5.02 11.12 -8.98
N SER A 110 4.48 10.29 -8.09
CA SER A 110 3.12 10.42 -7.56
C SER A 110 3.10 10.72 -6.05
N LYS A 111 4.25 11.00 -5.47
CA LYS A 111 4.37 11.42 -4.06
C LYS A 111 3.65 12.75 -3.84
N ARG A 112 3.15 12.97 -2.62
CA ARG A 112 2.41 14.17 -2.18
C ARG A 112 1.05 14.42 -2.86
N LEU A 113 0.53 13.46 -3.63
CA LEU A 113 -0.82 13.52 -4.20
C LEU A 113 -1.91 12.94 -3.28
N GLY A 114 -1.56 12.58 -2.05
CA GLY A 114 -2.49 11.99 -1.08
C GLY A 114 -2.83 10.52 -1.31
N LEU A 115 -2.16 9.84 -2.25
CA LEU A 115 -2.46 8.45 -2.61
C LEU A 115 -2.23 7.47 -1.45
N GLY A 116 -1.13 7.62 -0.72
CA GLY A 116 -0.82 6.78 0.43
C GLY A 116 -1.87 6.89 1.53
N ARG A 117 -2.42 8.07 1.76
CA ARG A 117 -3.50 8.29 2.72
C ARG A 117 -4.76 7.51 2.31
N ARG A 118 -5.21 7.66 1.06
CA ARG A 118 -6.41 6.96 0.56
C ARG A 118 -6.25 5.44 0.60
N LEU A 119 -5.07 4.93 0.23
CA LEU A 119 -4.77 3.51 0.33
C LEU A 119 -4.82 3.01 1.77
N LEU A 120 -4.17 3.72 2.71
CA LEU A 120 -4.14 3.29 4.10
C LEU A 120 -5.52 3.38 4.75
N GLU A 121 -6.31 4.40 4.44
CA GLU A 121 -7.72 4.51 4.87
C GLU A 121 -8.55 3.33 4.34
N ALA A 122 -8.38 2.94 3.07
CA ALA A 122 -9.07 1.80 2.49
C ALA A 122 -8.64 0.47 3.14
N LEU A 123 -7.35 0.28 3.40
CA LEU A 123 -6.85 -0.90 4.11
C LEU A 123 -7.38 -0.98 5.54
N VAL A 124 -7.43 0.14 6.27
CA VAL A 124 -8.02 0.21 7.62
C VAL A 124 -9.50 -0.18 7.58
N ALA A 125 -10.27 0.34 6.63
CA ALA A 125 -11.69 0.02 6.47
C ALA A 125 -11.89 -1.48 6.15
N ALA A 126 -11.12 -2.01 5.21
CA ALA A 126 -11.18 -3.43 4.84
C ALA A 126 -10.75 -4.36 5.99
N ALA A 127 -9.71 -4.00 6.75
CA ALA A 127 -9.24 -4.75 7.91
C ALA A 127 -10.31 -4.78 9.01
N ARG A 128 -10.96 -3.65 9.29
CA ARG A 128 -12.11 -3.59 10.23
C ARG A 128 -13.26 -4.50 9.81
N ALA A 129 -13.66 -4.42 8.53
CA ALA A 129 -14.74 -5.25 8.01
C ALA A 129 -14.44 -6.76 8.10
N ARG A 130 -13.17 -7.14 8.14
CA ARG A 130 -12.70 -8.53 8.29
C ARG A 130 -12.47 -8.95 9.75
N GLY A 131 -12.73 -8.07 10.70
CA GLY A 131 -12.54 -8.37 12.13
C GLY A 131 -11.07 -8.40 12.58
N VAL A 132 -10.16 -7.79 11.81
CA VAL A 132 -8.77 -7.60 12.23
C VAL A 132 -8.74 -6.75 13.49
N ARG A 133 -7.99 -7.20 14.51
CA ARG A 133 -7.89 -6.50 15.80
C ARG A 133 -6.85 -5.38 15.74
N THR A 134 -5.70 -5.67 15.16
CA THR A 134 -4.60 -4.71 15.02
C THR A 134 -4.07 -4.73 13.60
N LEU A 135 -4.05 -3.57 12.95
CA LEU A 135 -3.34 -3.39 11.70
C LEU A 135 -1.97 -2.80 12.00
N HIS A 136 -0.91 -3.49 11.59
CA HIS A 136 0.47 -3.06 11.84
C HIS A 136 1.30 -3.06 10.57
N GLY A 137 2.45 -2.40 10.61
CA GLY A 137 3.42 -2.39 9.51
C GLY A 137 4.77 -1.92 10.01
N SER A 138 5.81 -2.22 9.26
CA SER A 138 7.18 -1.82 9.56
C SER A 138 7.70 -0.88 8.49
N THR A 139 8.45 0.14 8.92
CA THR A 139 9.09 1.10 8.01
C THR A 139 10.46 1.50 8.55
N LEU A 140 11.32 2.00 7.68
CA LEU A 140 12.59 2.57 8.14
C LEU A 140 12.33 3.76 9.05
N SER A 141 13.10 3.87 10.14
CA SER A 141 12.98 4.99 11.10
C SER A 141 13.31 6.36 10.47
N THR A 142 13.94 6.36 9.31
CA THR A 142 14.23 7.55 8.49
C THR A 142 13.12 7.91 7.51
N ASN A 143 12.10 7.06 7.33
CA ASN A 143 11.01 7.30 6.42
C ASN A 143 9.97 8.25 7.04
N ALA A 144 10.30 9.53 7.10
CA ALA A 144 9.46 10.57 7.70
C ALA A 144 8.07 10.67 7.06
N ALA A 145 7.96 10.41 5.75
CA ALA A 145 6.69 10.46 5.02
C ALA A 145 5.72 9.38 5.52
N MET A 146 6.19 8.14 5.66
CA MET A 146 5.37 7.03 6.16
C MET A 146 5.02 7.22 7.64
N LEU A 147 5.98 7.60 8.47
CA LEU A 147 5.74 7.85 9.89
C LEU A 147 4.73 8.99 10.11
N GLY A 148 4.85 10.08 9.35
CA GLY A 148 3.91 11.19 9.39
C GLY A 148 2.50 10.80 8.92
N LEU A 149 2.39 9.95 7.90
CA LEU A 149 1.12 9.41 7.43
C LEU A 149 0.46 8.53 8.51
N ALA A 150 1.21 7.58 9.07
CA ALA A 150 0.75 6.70 10.12
C ALA A 150 0.25 7.50 11.35
N HIS A 151 1.03 8.48 11.79
CA HIS A 151 0.65 9.35 12.91
C HIS A 151 -0.68 10.08 12.65
N ARG A 152 -0.86 10.67 11.47
CA ARG A 152 -2.12 11.38 11.11
C ARG A 152 -3.34 10.47 11.08
N LEU A 153 -3.16 9.17 10.86
CA LEU A 153 -4.24 8.19 10.87
C LEU A 153 -4.38 7.46 12.22
N GLY A 154 -3.67 7.92 13.24
CA GLY A 154 -3.82 7.43 14.61
C GLY A 154 -3.00 6.19 14.94
N PHE A 155 -2.04 5.80 14.09
CA PHE A 155 -1.11 4.71 14.40
C PHE A 155 -0.12 5.13 15.49
N ALA A 156 0.12 4.26 16.44
CA ALA A 156 1.23 4.38 17.37
C ALA A 156 2.51 3.88 16.70
N ALA A 157 3.62 4.57 16.95
CA ALA A 157 4.93 4.19 16.43
C ALA A 157 5.85 3.73 17.56
N ARG A 158 6.53 2.61 17.39
CA ARG A 158 7.53 2.07 18.32
C ARG A 158 8.75 1.58 17.56
N ARG A 159 9.94 1.97 18.02
CA ARG A 159 11.19 1.37 17.53
C ARG A 159 11.28 -0.08 17.97
N GLU A 160 11.69 -0.96 17.08
CA GLU A 160 11.91 -2.36 17.41
C GLU A 160 13.21 -2.51 18.21
N LEU A 161 13.15 -3.26 19.30
CA LEU A 161 14.32 -3.55 20.13
C LEU A 161 15.25 -4.50 19.36
N GLY A 162 16.49 -4.08 19.13
CA GLY A 162 17.48 -4.87 18.39
C GLY A 162 17.64 -4.46 16.92
N GLU A 163 16.69 -3.75 16.34
CA GLU A 163 16.74 -3.21 14.96
C GLU A 163 16.57 -1.70 14.99
N SER A 164 17.67 -0.97 15.24
CA SER A 164 17.65 0.49 15.40
C SER A 164 17.17 1.27 14.16
N PHE A 165 17.08 0.59 13.01
CA PHE A 165 16.68 1.20 11.73
C PHE A 165 15.22 1.02 11.40
N VAL A 166 14.47 0.20 12.15
CA VAL A 166 13.06 -0.12 11.86
C VAL A 166 12.15 0.44 12.95
N THR A 167 11.07 1.04 12.51
CA THR A 167 9.96 1.48 13.37
C THR A 167 8.71 0.72 12.98
N ARG A 168 8.11 0.04 13.94
CA ARG A 168 6.78 -0.57 13.80
C ARG A 168 5.71 0.46 14.06
N VAL A 169 4.72 0.53 13.20
CA VAL A 169 3.51 1.31 13.39
C VAL A 169 2.32 0.39 13.57
N SER A 170 1.39 0.71 14.46
CA SER A 170 0.23 -0.14 14.73
C SER A 170 -1.00 0.67 15.09
N LEU A 171 -2.18 0.19 14.66
CA LEU A 171 -3.49 0.76 14.94
C LEU A 171 -4.44 -0.34 15.41
N ARG A 172 -5.03 -0.18 16.60
CA ARG A 172 -6.13 -1.03 17.05
C ARG A 172 -7.42 -0.64 16.33
N LEU A 173 -8.15 -1.66 15.85
CA LEU A 173 -9.28 -1.48 14.93
C LEU A 173 -10.66 -1.74 15.55
N ASN A 174 -10.73 -2.10 16.81
CA ASN A 174 -12.00 -2.37 17.51
C ASN A 174 -12.81 -1.12 17.79
#